data_eb1f9c2d7f901266d99e676bbeeddeb8
#
_entry.id   eb1f9c2d7f901266d99e676bbeeddeb8
#
_cell.length_a   1.000
_cell.length_b   1.000
_cell.length_c   1.000
_cell.angle_alpha   90.00
_cell.angle_beta   90.00
_cell.angle_gamma   90.00
#
_symmetry.space_group_name_H-M   'P 1'
#
loop_
_entity.id
_entity.type
_entity.pdbx_description
1 polymer ?
#
loop_
_entity_poly.entity_id
_entity_poly.type
_entity_poly.pdbx_seq_one_letter_code
_entity_poly.pdbx_strand_id
1 'polypeptide(L)'
;MSYIDGFLIAVPVAQRDAFIQHAGTFDAIILEYGAVRVMECWADDVPHGKLTDFHRAVQARDDEAVVFSWIEWPDKATRDSGM
;
A
#
# COMPACT_ATOMS: atom_id res chain seq x y z
N MET A 1 -4.97 -20.72 3.61
CA MET A 1 -3.84 -19.89 3.17
C MET A 1 -4.37 -18.56 2.65
N SER A 2 -3.84 -17.45 3.13
CA SER A 2 -4.25 -16.13 2.70
C SER A 2 -3.73 -15.79 1.31
N TYR A 3 -4.46 -14.97 0.60
CA TYR A 3 -4.03 -14.38 -0.68
C TYR A 3 -3.73 -12.90 -0.46
N ILE A 4 -2.57 -12.43 -0.89
CA ILE A 4 -2.09 -11.08 -0.62
C ILE A 4 -1.90 -10.30 -1.92
N ASP A 5 -2.46 -9.09 -1.97
CA ASP A 5 -2.09 -8.06 -2.94
C ASP A 5 -1.17 -7.07 -2.25
N GLY A 6 0.01 -6.87 -2.79
CA GLY A 6 1.00 -5.94 -2.25
C GLY A 6 1.25 -4.77 -3.17
N PHE A 7 1.52 -3.58 -2.58
CA PHE A 7 1.70 -2.35 -3.33
C PHE A 7 2.86 -1.53 -2.78
N LEU A 8 3.58 -0.87 -3.70
CA LEU A 8 4.52 0.19 -3.37
C LEU A 8 4.07 1.45 -4.10
N ILE A 9 3.96 2.56 -3.39
CA ILE A 9 3.43 3.80 -3.94
C ILE A 9 4.32 4.95 -3.51
N ALA A 10 4.68 5.83 -4.44
CA ALA A 10 5.38 7.08 -4.13
C ALA A 10 4.33 8.17 -3.89
N VAL A 11 4.37 8.80 -2.72
CA VAL A 11 3.43 9.84 -2.33
C VAL A 11 4.19 11.09 -1.90
N PRO A 12 3.90 12.28 -2.47
CA PRO A 12 4.51 13.51 -1.98
C PRO A 12 4.25 13.69 -0.48
N VAL A 13 5.31 14.01 0.27
CA VAL A 13 5.22 14.17 1.73
C VAL A 13 4.16 15.20 2.10
N ALA A 14 4.04 16.26 1.31
CA ALA A 14 3.05 17.32 1.52
C ALA A 14 1.60 16.83 1.38
N GLN A 15 1.39 15.66 0.78
CA GLN A 15 0.06 15.08 0.58
C GLN A 15 -0.24 13.90 1.49
N ARG A 16 0.52 13.76 2.56
CA ARG A 16 0.36 12.64 3.50
C ARG A 16 -1.07 12.56 4.05
N ASP A 17 -1.63 13.68 4.50
CA ASP A 17 -2.97 13.68 5.10
C ASP A 17 -4.05 13.35 4.07
N ALA A 18 -3.94 13.87 2.85
CA ALA A 18 -4.85 13.54 1.76
C ALA A 18 -4.78 12.05 1.40
N PHE A 19 -3.56 11.48 1.40
CA PHE A 19 -3.37 10.06 1.15
C PHE A 19 -4.02 9.21 2.24
N ILE A 20 -3.81 9.56 3.52
CA ILE A 20 -4.38 8.82 4.64
C ILE A 20 -5.91 8.80 4.54
N GLN A 21 -6.51 9.93 4.22
CA GLN A 21 -7.96 10.04 4.09
C GLN A 21 -8.48 9.20 2.92
N HIS A 22 -7.82 9.28 1.78
CA HIS A 22 -8.19 8.50 0.60
C HIS A 22 -8.04 6.99 0.84
N ALA A 23 -6.92 6.57 1.44
CA ALA A 23 -6.67 5.17 1.75
C ALA A 23 -7.71 4.64 2.74
N GLY A 24 -8.05 5.42 3.77
CA GLY A 24 -9.08 5.02 4.74
C GLY A 24 -10.43 4.76 4.09
N THR A 25 -10.84 5.62 3.16
CA THR A 25 -12.10 5.45 2.42
C THR A 25 -12.05 4.21 1.52
N PHE A 26 -10.97 4.04 0.76
CA PHE A 26 -10.79 2.89 -0.13
C PHE A 26 -10.72 1.58 0.66
N ASP A 27 -9.95 1.55 1.74
CA ASP A 27 -9.74 0.35 2.54
C ASP A 27 -11.04 -0.11 3.20
N ALA A 28 -11.88 0.82 3.64
CA ALA A 28 -13.20 0.49 4.19
C ALA A 28 -14.08 -0.24 3.16
N ILE A 29 -14.05 0.22 1.91
CA ILE A 29 -14.79 -0.42 0.82
C ILE A 29 -14.24 -1.83 0.56
N ILE A 30 -12.93 -1.99 0.52
CA ILE A 30 -12.28 -3.28 0.29
C ILE A 30 -12.64 -4.30 1.38
N LEU A 31 -12.70 -3.85 2.64
CA LEU A 31 -13.13 -4.71 3.75
C LEU A 31 -14.58 -5.17 3.58
N GLU A 32 -15.45 -4.31 3.06
CA GLU A 32 -16.84 -4.69 2.77
C GLU A 32 -16.93 -5.75 1.68
N TYR A 33 -15.98 -5.78 0.74
CA TYR A 33 -15.93 -6.78 -0.32
C TYR A 33 -15.26 -8.09 0.08
N GLY A 34 -14.88 -8.24 1.34
CA GLY A 34 -14.44 -9.51 1.87
C GLY A 34 -12.96 -9.62 2.22
N ALA A 35 -12.19 -8.54 2.15
CA ALA A 35 -10.82 -8.54 2.65
C ALA A 35 -10.79 -8.80 4.15
N VAL A 36 -9.79 -9.57 4.60
CA VAL A 36 -9.57 -9.85 6.02
C VAL A 36 -8.93 -8.65 6.70
N ARG A 37 -7.99 -8.01 6.00
CA ARG A 37 -7.18 -6.93 6.58
C ARG A 37 -6.58 -6.10 5.46
N VAL A 38 -6.42 -4.80 5.74
CA VAL A 38 -5.66 -3.89 4.88
C VAL A 38 -4.65 -3.15 5.75
N MET A 39 -3.40 -3.07 5.32
CA MET A 39 -2.33 -2.36 6.02
C MET A 39 -1.74 -1.31 5.10
N GLU A 40 -1.63 -0.09 5.64
CA GLU A 40 -0.99 1.05 4.97
C GLU A 40 0.18 1.49 5.83
N CYS A 41 1.41 1.43 5.27
CA CYS A 41 2.62 1.72 6.02
C CYS A 41 3.33 2.91 5.38
N TRP A 42 3.33 4.05 6.09
CA TRP A 42 4.08 5.24 5.69
C TRP A 42 5.56 5.05 5.99
N ALA A 43 6.42 5.53 5.08
CA ALA A 43 7.88 5.42 5.26
C ALA A 43 8.35 6.12 6.52
N ASP A 44 9.23 5.44 7.25
CA ASP A 44 9.94 6.01 8.38
C ASP A 44 11.45 5.79 8.18
N ASP A 45 11.95 4.62 8.47
CA ASP A 45 13.37 4.30 8.34
C ASP A 45 13.57 3.27 7.21
N VAL A 46 13.35 3.71 5.98
CA VAL A 46 13.45 2.83 4.81
C VAL A 46 14.88 2.88 4.27
N PRO A 47 15.64 1.78 4.34
CA PRO A 47 17.04 1.78 3.92
C PRO A 47 17.20 1.89 2.41
N HIS A 48 18.28 2.56 2.00
CA HIS A 48 18.70 2.59 0.60
C HIS A 48 19.60 1.40 0.33
N GLY A 49 19.28 0.65 -0.71
CA GLY A 49 20.08 -0.50 -1.15
C GLY A 49 21.13 -0.12 -2.16
N LYS A 50 22.01 -1.08 -2.48
CA LYS A 50 23.08 -0.87 -3.48
C LYS A 50 22.57 -1.06 -4.90
N LEU A 51 21.84 -2.13 -5.16
CA LEU A 51 21.30 -2.46 -6.48
C LEU A 51 19.90 -1.91 -6.68
N THR A 52 19.06 -2.09 -5.68
CA THR A 52 17.70 -1.57 -5.68
C THR A 52 17.22 -1.37 -4.24
N ASP A 53 16.10 -0.68 -4.11
CA ASP A 53 15.41 -0.43 -2.86
C ASP A 53 13.97 -0.03 -3.16
N PHE A 54 13.17 0.26 -2.12
CA PHE A 54 11.79 0.67 -2.31
C PHE A 54 11.67 1.99 -3.07
N HIS A 55 12.60 2.92 -2.83
CA HIS A 55 12.59 4.23 -3.51
C HIS A 55 12.78 4.06 -5.02
N ARG A 56 13.75 3.25 -5.43
CA ARG A 56 14.04 2.99 -6.84
C ARG A 56 12.93 2.19 -7.51
N ALA A 57 12.31 1.27 -6.78
CA ALA A 57 11.24 0.44 -7.32
C ALA A 57 10.06 1.27 -7.83
N VAL A 58 9.79 2.42 -7.21
CA VAL A 58 8.71 3.34 -7.59
C VAL A 58 9.22 4.67 -8.14
N GLN A 59 10.54 4.79 -8.37
CA GLN A 59 11.19 6.01 -8.87
C GLN A 59 10.80 7.24 -8.02
N ALA A 60 10.84 7.08 -6.69
CA ALA A 60 10.46 8.14 -5.77
C ALA A 60 11.39 9.33 -5.87
N ARG A 61 10.83 10.54 -5.82
CA ARG A 61 11.56 11.80 -5.77
C ARG A 61 11.94 12.11 -4.33
N ASP A 62 12.82 13.10 -4.14
CA ASP A 62 13.30 13.49 -2.81
C ASP A 62 12.18 14.00 -1.89
N ASP A 63 11.13 14.57 -2.47
CA ASP A 63 9.97 15.08 -1.73
C ASP A 63 8.85 14.05 -1.56
N GLU A 64 9.09 12.81 -1.95
CA GLU A 64 8.12 11.72 -1.87
C GLU A 64 8.53 10.68 -0.84
N ALA A 65 7.52 10.17 -0.13
CA ALA A 65 7.68 9.01 0.75
C ALA A 65 7.17 7.77 0.03
N VAL A 66 7.77 6.63 0.35
CA VAL A 66 7.30 5.34 -0.16
C VAL A 66 6.29 4.78 0.81
N VAL A 67 5.12 4.40 0.30
CA VAL A 67 4.10 3.69 1.07
C VAL A 67 4.17 2.22 0.68
N PHE A 68 4.26 1.36 1.69
CA PHE A 68 4.12 -0.08 1.53
C PHE A 68 2.77 -0.48 2.09
N SER A 69 1.95 -1.12 1.25
CA SER A 69 0.62 -1.54 1.68
C SER A 69 0.29 -2.93 1.17
N TRP A 70 -0.61 -3.61 1.85
CA TRP A 70 -1.13 -4.89 1.37
C TRP A 70 -2.58 -5.07 1.77
N ILE A 71 -3.27 -5.88 0.95
CA ILE A 71 -4.62 -6.34 1.20
C ILE A 71 -4.55 -7.85 1.40
N GLU A 72 -5.07 -8.32 2.53
CA GLU A 72 -5.14 -9.75 2.83
C GLU A 72 -6.55 -10.25 2.57
N TRP A 73 -6.65 -11.27 1.71
CA TRP A 73 -7.90 -11.91 1.36
C TRP A 73 -7.91 -13.35 1.90
N PRO A 74 -9.09 -13.91 2.24
CA PRO A 74 -9.15 -15.31 2.68
C PRO A 74 -8.71 -16.28 1.59
N ASP A 75 -8.95 -15.92 0.32
CA ASP A 75 -8.59 -16.73 -0.83
C ASP A 75 -8.61 -15.88 -2.11
N LYS A 76 -8.12 -16.45 -3.20
CA LYS A 76 -8.07 -15.76 -4.49
C LYS A 76 -9.45 -15.50 -5.07
N ALA A 77 -10.39 -16.39 -4.88
CA ALA A 77 -11.75 -16.23 -5.42
C ALA A 77 -12.45 -14.99 -4.83
N THR A 78 -12.32 -14.78 -3.54
CA THR A 78 -12.87 -13.59 -2.86
C THR A 78 -12.20 -12.32 -3.38
N ARG A 79 -10.87 -12.36 -3.54
CA ARG A 79 -10.11 -11.23 -4.10
C ARG A 79 -10.58 -10.89 -5.52
N ASP A 80 -10.75 -11.88 -6.37
CA ASP A 80 -11.16 -11.67 -7.77
C ASP A 80 -12.58 -11.09 -7.85
N SER A 81 -13.45 -11.45 -6.92
CA SER A 81 -14.79 -10.89 -6.83
C SER A 81 -14.81 -9.48 -6.25
N GLY A 82 -13.87 -9.16 -5.37
CA GLY A 82 -13.81 -7.87 -4.67
C GLY A 82 -13.05 -6.77 -5.40
N MET A 83 -12.24 -7.13 -6.39
CA MET A 83 -11.40 -6.14 -7.09
C MET A 83 -11.63 -6.09 -8.58
#